data_f2ec7471fd112fd56a6609f39fc3b187
#
_entry.id   f2ec7471fd112fd56a6609f39fc3b187
#
_cell.length_a   1.000
_cell.length_b   1.000
_cell.length_c   1.000
_cell.angle_alpha   90.00
_cell.angle_beta   90.00
_cell.angle_gamma   90.00
#
_symmetry.space_group_name_H-M   'P 1'
#
loop_
_entity.id
_entity.type
_entity.pdbx_description
1 polymer ?
#
loop_
_entity_poly.entity_id
_entity_poly.type
_entity_poly.pdbx_seq_one_letter_code
_entity_poly.pdbx_strand_id
1 'polypeptide(L)'
;MYKRQYENLNIKCKLFGIKKKSYIEEILRIIGLEDVGKKKTKHFSLGMKQRLGIGLALIGDPDLLVLDEPINGLDPQGIAEIRDTIQRLQKEKNMTICISSHILEELSKIATDYGIIHNGSLLQEITREELIRRCSERIELTLDHPKQAIPVMDSMGFTNYQVTDKEHIHIFERLNESAALNMELAKSGIPVKGISITSEELETYFLNLTGGADHA
;
A
#
# COMPACT_ATOMS: atom_id res chain seq x y z
N MET A 1 -24.68 29.47 -3.94
CA MET A 1 -24.82 29.12 -5.37
C MET A 1 -23.76 28.09 -5.69
N TYR A 2 -24.13 26.87 -6.11
CA TYR A 2 -23.15 25.82 -6.43
C TYR A 2 -22.48 26.09 -7.77
N LYS A 3 -21.16 26.18 -7.76
CA LYS A 3 -20.33 26.49 -8.92
C LYS A 3 -19.97 25.21 -9.67
N ARG A 4 -19.47 25.33 -10.91
CA ARG A 4 -18.89 24.22 -11.68
C ARG A 4 -17.44 23.97 -11.19
N GLN A 5 -16.86 22.84 -11.58
CA GLN A 5 -15.46 22.49 -11.23
C GLN A 5 -14.48 23.62 -11.59
N TYR A 6 -14.55 24.10 -12.83
CA TYR A 6 -13.68 25.19 -13.29
C TYR A 6 -13.81 26.47 -12.42
N GLU A 7 -15.04 26.86 -12.06
CA GLU A 7 -15.29 28.07 -11.26
C GLU A 7 -14.71 27.91 -9.83
N ASN A 8 -14.75 26.70 -9.25
CA ASN A 8 -14.17 26.45 -7.93
C ASN A 8 -12.64 26.57 -7.97
N LEU A 9 -11.98 25.92 -8.94
CA LEU A 9 -10.54 26.03 -9.14
C LEU A 9 -10.13 27.49 -9.43
N ASN A 10 -10.84 28.19 -10.32
CA ASN A 10 -10.53 29.57 -10.69
C ASN A 10 -10.59 30.56 -9.51
N ILE A 11 -11.50 30.32 -8.53
CA ILE A 11 -11.55 31.15 -7.33
C ILE A 11 -10.27 30.97 -6.53
N LYS A 12 -9.84 29.73 -6.28
CA LYS A 12 -8.61 29.46 -5.54
C LYS A 12 -7.36 29.94 -6.30
N CYS A 13 -7.30 29.73 -7.63
CA CYS A 13 -6.24 30.30 -8.46
C CYS A 13 -6.11 31.82 -8.30
N LYS A 14 -7.23 32.54 -8.29
CA LYS A 14 -7.24 34.02 -8.08
C LYS A 14 -6.63 34.40 -6.73
N LEU A 15 -6.91 33.65 -5.66
CA LEU A 15 -6.33 33.87 -4.32
C LEU A 15 -4.81 33.68 -4.33
N PHE A 16 -4.30 32.77 -5.15
CA PHE A 16 -2.87 32.51 -5.34
C PHE A 16 -2.22 33.38 -6.43
N GLY A 17 -2.98 34.36 -7.01
CA GLY A 17 -2.45 35.21 -8.07
C GLY A 17 -2.28 34.53 -9.43
N ILE A 18 -2.75 33.29 -9.59
CA ILE A 18 -2.61 32.49 -10.81
C ILE A 18 -3.72 32.87 -11.79
N LYS A 19 -3.34 33.37 -12.97
CA LYS A 19 -4.28 33.87 -13.98
C LYS A 19 -4.38 32.99 -15.24
N LYS A 20 -3.48 32.01 -15.41
CA LYS A 20 -3.41 31.18 -16.62
C LYS A 20 -4.57 30.17 -16.66
N LYS A 21 -5.38 30.22 -17.73
CA LYS A 21 -6.49 29.28 -17.95
C LYS A 21 -5.97 27.85 -18.15
N SER A 22 -4.86 27.69 -18.88
CA SER A 22 -4.20 26.39 -19.12
C SER A 22 -3.81 25.67 -17.84
N TYR A 23 -3.49 26.39 -16.76
CA TYR A 23 -3.19 25.81 -15.45
C TYR A 23 -4.38 25.06 -14.85
N ILE A 24 -5.59 25.67 -14.96
CA ILE A 24 -6.82 25.01 -14.50
C ILE A 24 -7.17 23.81 -15.38
N GLU A 25 -6.96 23.92 -16.69
CA GLU A 25 -7.20 22.82 -17.64
C GLU A 25 -6.28 21.63 -17.37
N GLU A 26 -5.01 21.89 -17.04
CA GLU A 26 -4.04 20.86 -16.64
C GLU A 26 -4.49 20.15 -15.35
N ILE A 27 -4.88 20.90 -14.32
CA ILE A 27 -5.40 20.32 -13.07
C ILE A 27 -6.62 19.46 -13.36
N LEU A 28 -7.58 19.95 -14.15
CA LEU A 28 -8.80 19.21 -14.50
C LEU A 28 -8.46 17.88 -15.20
N ARG A 29 -7.46 17.88 -16.10
CA ARG A 29 -6.97 16.68 -16.78
C ARG A 29 -6.37 15.68 -15.77
N ILE A 30 -5.51 16.15 -14.88
CA ILE A 30 -4.86 15.31 -13.87
C ILE A 30 -5.90 14.60 -12.99
N ILE A 31 -6.92 15.33 -12.53
CA ILE A 31 -7.97 14.79 -11.67
C ILE A 31 -9.12 14.11 -12.44
N GLY A 32 -9.04 14.03 -13.78
CA GLY A 32 -10.05 13.39 -14.64
C GLY A 32 -11.43 14.02 -14.56
N LEU A 33 -11.50 15.35 -14.53
CA LEU A 33 -12.74 16.11 -14.52
C LEU A 33 -12.86 17.11 -15.68
N GLU A 34 -12.05 16.98 -16.72
CA GLU A 34 -12.08 17.84 -17.92
C GLU A 34 -13.39 17.76 -18.67
N ASP A 35 -13.95 16.57 -18.85
CA ASP A 35 -15.12 16.29 -19.69
C ASP A 35 -16.48 16.37 -18.95
N VAL A 36 -16.48 16.81 -17.70
CA VAL A 36 -17.71 16.87 -16.88
C VAL A 36 -18.71 17.93 -17.39
N GLY A 37 -18.28 18.80 -18.29
CA GLY A 37 -19.11 19.78 -18.96
C GLY A 37 -19.70 20.83 -18.00
N LYS A 38 -21.05 21.06 -18.14
CA LYS A 38 -21.76 22.10 -17.38
C LYS A 38 -22.34 21.62 -16.05
N LYS A 39 -22.03 20.39 -15.59
CA LYS A 39 -22.57 19.83 -14.34
C LYS A 39 -22.13 20.65 -13.13
N LYS A 40 -23.07 21.01 -12.26
CA LYS A 40 -22.76 21.73 -11.01
C LYS A 40 -22.21 20.74 -9.97
N THR A 41 -21.28 21.19 -9.13
CA THR A 41 -20.63 20.34 -8.11
C THR A 41 -21.60 19.75 -7.08
N LYS A 42 -22.79 20.33 -6.91
CA LYS A 42 -23.85 19.73 -6.07
C LYS A 42 -24.34 18.37 -6.57
N HIS A 43 -24.19 18.11 -7.86
CA HIS A 43 -24.60 16.85 -8.51
C HIS A 43 -23.42 15.88 -8.76
N PHE A 44 -22.24 16.20 -8.22
CA PHE A 44 -21.08 15.32 -8.30
C PHE A 44 -21.28 14.10 -7.41
N SER A 45 -20.79 12.94 -7.87
CA SER A 45 -20.60 11.78 -7.00
C SER A 45 -19.60 12.10 -5.89
N LEU A 46 -19.50 11.26 -4.88
CA LEU A 46 -18.52 11.44 -3.82
C LEU A 46 -17.09 11.41 -4.40
N GLY A 47 -16.76 10.46 -5.28
CA GLY A 47 -15.46 10.39 -5.94
C GLY A 47 -15.13 11.62 -6.79
N MET A 48 -16.11 12.19 -7.52
CA MET A 48 -15.91 13.46 -8.23
C MET A 48 -15.63 14.62 -7.29
N LYS A 49 -16.26 14.67 -6.12
CA LYS A 49 -16.00 15.69 -5.10
C LYS A 49 -14.60 15.52 -4.49
N GLN A 50 -14.20 14.29 -4.19
CA GLN A 50 -12.85 13.98 -3.68
C GLN A 50 -11.78 14.39 -4.69
N ARG A 51 -11.93 14.03 -5.96
CA ARG A 51 -10.99 14.43 -7.02
C ARG A 51 -10.93 15.95 -7.20
N LEU A 52 -12.07 16.64 -7.12
CA LEU A 52 -12.07 18.11 -7.13
C LEU A 52 -11.37 18.70 -5.91
N GLY A 53 -11.50 18.07 -4.73
CA GLY A 53 -10.77 18.43 -3.51
C GLY A 53 -9.25 18.31 -3.70
N ILE A 54 -8.79 17.18 -4.28
CA ILE A 54 -7.38 16.99 -4.67
C ILE A 54 -6.96 18.12 -5.64
N GLY A 55 -7.74 18.40 -6.69
CA GLY A 55 -7.45 19.47 -7.63
C GLY A 55 -7.33 20.85 -6.97
N LEU A 56 -8.16 21.12 -5.97
CA LEU A 56 -8.02 22.34 -5.18
C LEU A 56 -6.72 22.35 -4.36
N ALA A 57 -6.31 21.21 -3.79
CA ALA A 57 -5.07 21.11 -3.03
C ALA A 57 -3.82 21.31 -3.90
N LEU A 58 -3.89 20.95 -5.18
CA LEU A 58 -2.79 21.12 -6.14
C LEU A 58 -2.50 22.59 -6.53
N ILE A 59 -3.43 23.52 -6.29
CA ILE A 59 -3.23 24.91 -6.67
C ILE A 59 -2.13 25.54 -5.82
N GLY A 60 -1.11 26.05 -6.50
CA GLY A 60 0.11 26.59 -5.90
C GLY A 60 1.30 25.65 -6.04
N ASP A 61 1.15 24.53 -6.78
CA ASP A 61 2.19 23.54 -7.08
C ASP A 61 2.94 23.07 -5.83
N PRO A 62 2.25 22.43 -4.85
CA PRO A 62 2.88 21.95 -3.61
C PRO A 62 3.84 20.79 -3.89
N ASP A 63 4.93 20.70 -3.13
CA ASP A 63 5.86 19.58 -3.16
C ASP A 63 5.32 18.35 -2.39
N LEU A 64 4.46 18.56 -1.41
CA LEU A 64 3.84 17.55 -0.56
C LEU A 64 2.32 17.68 -0.58
N LEU A 65 1.65 16.58 -0.84
CA LEU A 65 0.20 16.45 -0.73
C LEU A 65 -0.16 15.48 0.40
N VAL A 66 -0.97 15.94 1.35
CA VAL A 66 -1.50 15.10 2.43
C VAL A 66 -2.99 14.84 2.19
N LEU A 67 -3.37 13.58 2.11
CA LEU A 67 -4.73 13.12 1.87
C LEU A 67 -5.20 12.27 3.04
N ASP A 68 -6.21 12.77 3.74
CA ASP A 68 -6.83 12.06 4.85
C ASP A 68 -8.05 11.28 4.36
N GLU A 69 -7.98 9.94 4.45
CA GLU A 69 -9.03 8.99 4.05
C GLU A 69 -9.63 9.26 2.64
N PRO A 70 -8.80 9.45 1.57
CA PRO A 70 -9.31 9.94 0.28
C PRO A 70 -10.23 8.95 -0.45
N ILE A 71 -10.22 7.67 -0.07
CA ILE A 71 -11.01 6.60 -0.69
C ILE A 71 -12.21 6.15 0.16
N ASN A 72 -12.35 6.69 1.38
CA ASN A 72 -13.39 6.26 2.29
C ASN A 72 -14.80 6.56 1.74
N GLY A 73 -15.68 5.54 1.80
CA GLY A 73 -17.07 5.64 1.34
C GLY A 73 -17.26 5.70 -0.17
N LEU A 74 -16.22 5.45 -0.96
CA LEU A 74 -16.31 5.36 -2.42
C LEU A 74 -16.72 3.97 -2.87
N ASP A 75 -17.39 3.90 -4.01
CA ASP A 75 -17.60 2.67 -4.76
C ASP A 75 -16.28 2.21 -5.44
N PRO A 76 -16.18 0.96 -5.91
CA PRO A 76 -14.96 0.43 -6.53
C PRO A 76 -14.46 1.28 -7.70
N GLN A 77 -15.37 1.86 -8.49
CA GLN A 77 -15.00 2.74 -9.58
C GLN A 77 -14.37 4.04 -9.06
N GLY A 78 -14.95 4.66 -8.04
CA GLY A 78 -14.43 5.88 -7.42
C GLY A 78 -13.06 5.67 -6.79
N ILE A 79 -12.83 4.50 -6.16
CA ILE A 79 -11.53 4.11 -5.63
C ILE A 79 -10.48 4.02 -6.76
N ALA A 80 -10.82 3.35 -7.87
CA ALA A 80 -9.93 3.25 -9.01
C ALA A 80 -9.59 4.64 -9.59
N GLU A 81 -10.57 5.52 -9.73
CA GLU A 81 -10.38 6.89 -10.24
C GLU A 81 -9.46 7.74 -9.32
N ILE A 82 -9.57 7.60 -8.00
CA ILE A 82 -8.66 8.27 -7.04
C ILE A 82 -7.25 7.69 -7.15
N ARG A 83 -7.12 6.36 -7.23
CA ARG A 83 -5.83 5.68 -7.41
C ARG A 83 -5.13 6.17 -8.67
N ASP A 84 -5.82 6.22 -9.80
CA ASP A 84 -5.29 6.73 -11.06
C ASP A 84 -4.84 8.20 -10.94
N THR A 85 -5.59 9.02 -10.22
CA THR A 85 -5.23 10.42 -9.95
C THR A 85 -3.93 10.51 -9.16
N ILE A 86 -3.78 9.71 -8.09
CA ILE A 86 -2.56 9.66 -7.26
C ILE A 86 -1.35 9.21 -8.09
N GLN A 87 -1.51 8.15 -8.89
CA GLN A 87 -0.45 7.65 -9.76
C GLN A 87 -0.01 8.66 -10.83
N ARG A 88 -0.97 9.43 -11.41
CA ARG A 88 -0.64 10.53 -12.34
C ARG A 88 0.16 11.63 -11.65
N LEU A 89 -0.23 12.03 -10.45
CA LEU A 89 0.49 13.03 -9.67
C LEU A 89 1.93 12.60 -9.37
N GLN A 90 2.12 11.35 -8.97
CA GLN A 90 3.44 10.80 -8.72
C GLN A 90 4.30 10.79 -10.01
N LYS A 91 3.73 10.30 -11.13
CA LYS A 91 4.47 10.14 -12.38
C LYS A 91 4.74 11.46 -13.12
N GLU A 92 3.73 12.35 -13.20
CA GLU A 92 3.81 13.56 -14.02
C GLU A 92 4.34 14.76 -13.23
N LYS A 93 4.17 14.79 -11.92
CA LYS A 93 4.59 15.92 -11.07
C LYS A 93 5.73 15.58 -10.12
N ASN A 94 6.15 14.31 -10.05
CA ASN A 94 7.15 13.82 -9.08
C ASN A 94 6.83 14.25 -7.63
N MET A 95 5.54 14.22 -7.29
CA MET A 95 5.01 14.75 -6.04
C MET A 95 5.13 13.73 -4.92
N THR A 96 5.52 14.18 -3.74
CA THR A 96 5.42 13.37 -2.52
C THR A 96 3.98 13.39 -2.02
N ILE A 97 3.40 12.21 -1.78
CA ILE A 97 2.01 12.08 -1.34
C ILE A 97 1.96 11.25 -0.08
N CYS A 98 1.41 11.82 0.99
CA CYS A 98 1.10 11.13 2.23
C CYS A 98 -0.39 10.83 2.28
N ILE A 99 -0.76 9.57 2.54
CA ILE A 99 -2.16 9.12 2.51
C ILE A 99 -2.46 8.39 3.82
N SER A 100 -3.53 8.77 4.51
CA SER A 100 -4.11 7.94 5.57
C SER A 100 -5.20 7.05 4.98
N SER A 101 -5.30 5.81 5.43
CA SER A 101 -6.42 4.91 5.16
C SER A 101 -6.45 3.76 6.15
N HIS A 102 -7.64 3.23 6.39
CA HIS A 102 -7.85 1.98 7.10
C HIS A 102 -8.09 0.79 6.14
N ILE A 103 -8.10 1.03 4.82
CA ILE A 103 -8.27 0.00 3.79
C ILE A 103 -6.89 -0.39 3.26
N LEU A 104 -6.27 -1.36 3.93
CA LEU A 104 -4.87 -1.76 3.68
C LEU A 104 -4.67 -2.31 2.28
N GLU A 105 -5.63 -3.09 1.77
CA GLU A 105 -5.58 -3.66 0.42
C GLU A 105 -5.46 -2.58 -0.66
N GLU A 106 -6.18 -1.46 -0.54
CA GLU A 106 -6.10 -0.38 -1.52
C GLU A 106 -4.80 0.43 -1.39
N LEU A 107 -4.30 0.63 -0.16
CA LEU A 107 -2.98 1.24 0.06
C LEU A 107 -1.87 0.42 -0.57
N SER A 108 -1.94 -0.91 -0.50
CA SER A 108 -0.90 -1.80 -1.05
C SER A 108 -0.72 -1.65 -2.57
N LYS A 109 -1.71 -1.11 -3.27
CA LYS A 109 -1.67 -0.87 -4.72
C LYS A 109 -0.96 0.44 -5.12
N ILE A 110 -0.76 1.38 -4.17
CA ILE A 110 -0.25 2.73 -4.47
C ILE A 110 0.92 3.18 -3.58
N ALA A 111 0.96 2.76 -2.32
CA ALA A 111 1.99 3.20 -1.40
C ALA A 111 3.35 2.51 -1.68
N THR A 112 4.44 3.23 -1.45
CA THR A 112 5.82 2.75 -1.51
C THR A 112 6.36 2.45 -0.12
N ASP A 113 5.91 3.21 0.86
CA ASP A 113 6.34 3.14 2.25
C ASP A 113 5.12 3.26 3.16
N TYR A 114 5.16 2.62 4.31
CA TYR A 114 4.08 2.57 5.28
C TYR A 114 4.57 3.03 6.65
N GLY A 115 3.78 3.87 7.30
CA GLY A 115 3.87 4.17 8.71
C GLY A 115 2.65 3.62 9.44
N ILE A 116 2.84 2.69 10.36
CA ILE A 116 1.76 2.11 11.17
C ILE A 116 1.65 2.91 12.46
N ILE A 117 0.50 3.57 12.63
CA ILE A 117 0.24 4.43 13.79
C ILE A 117 -0.87 3.82 14.64
N HIS A 118 -0.63 3.74 15.94
CA HIS A 118 -1.62 3.31 16.92
C HIS A 118 -1.51 4.12 18.21
N ASN A 119 -2.64 4.56 18.75
CA ASN A 119 -2.71 5.37 19.98
C ASN A 119 -1.75 6.58 19.98
N GLY A 120 -1.64 7.28 18.83
CA GLY A 120 -0.79 8.46 18.68
C GLY A 120 0.71 8.18 18.57
N SER A 121 1.12 6.92 18.51
CA SER A 121 2.52 6.51 18.37
C SER A 121 2.75 5.82 17.04
N LEU A 122 3.88 6.13 16.39
CA LEU A 122 4.34 5.40 15.20
C LEU A 122 4.96 4.08 15.68
N LEU A 123 4.29 2.96 15.39
CA LEU A 123 4.74 1.63 15.82
C LEU A 123 5.82 1.08 14.90
N GLN A 124 5.68 1.32 13.60
CA GLN A 124 6.59 0.78 12.60
C GLN A 124 6.60 1.63 11.34
N GLU A 125 7.79 1.73 10.72
CA GLU A 125 7.98 2.13 9.34
C GLU A 125 8.46 0.91 8.55
N ILE A 126 7.88 0.70 7.36
CA ILE A 126 8.18 -0.47 6.53
C ILE A 126 7.99 -0.14 5.06
N THR A 127 8.89 -0.62 4.19
CA THR A 127 8.72 -0.49 2.74
C THR A 127 7.68 -1.47 2.22
N ARG A 128 7.13 -1.18 1.02
CA ARG A 128 6.19 -2.07 0.36
C ARG A 128 6.78 -3.46 0.12
N GLU A 129 8.02 -3.53 -0.34
CA GLU A 129 8.71 -4.79 -0.62
C GLU A 129 8.82 -5.67 0.62
N GLU A 130 9.21 -5.07 1.75
CA GLU A 130 9.32 -5.78 3.01
C GLU A 130 7.95 -6.20 3.56
N LEU A 131 6.92 -5.35 3.43
CA LEU A 131 5.56 -5.67 3.84
C LEU A 131 5.00 -6.85 3.02
N ILE A 132 5.13 -6.81 1.68
CA ILE A 132 4.73 -7.90 0.80
C ILE A 132 5.49 -9.19 1.16
N ARG A 133 6.79 -9.10 1.41
CA ARG A 133 7.59 -10.26 1.79
C ARG A 133 7.08 -10.89 3.08
N ARG A 134 6.75 -10.10 4.10
CA ARG A 134 6.22 -10.61 5.38
C ARG A 134 4.86 -11.28 5.23
N CYS A 135 4.02 -10.75 4.35
CA CYS A 135 2.67 -11.26 4.10
C CYS A 135 2.61 -12.36 3.03
N SER A 136 3.70 -12.61 2.28
CA SER A 136 3.71 -13.61 1.22
C SER A 136 3.64 -15.05 1.76
N GLU A 137 3.10 -15.95 0.93
CA GLU A 137 3.16 -17.37 1.20
C GLU A 137 4.62 -17.83 1.36
N ARG A 138 4.85 -18.61 2.39
CA ARG A 138 6.18 -19.15 2.72
C ARG A 138 6.08 -20.52 3.36
N ILE A 139 7.14 -21.32 3.20
CA ILE A 139 7.35 -22.46 4.07
C ILE A 139 7.92 -21.93 5.38
N GLU A 140 7.26 -22.20 6.48
CA GLU A 140 7.78 -22.00 7.82
C GLU A 140 8.35 -23.30 8.35
N LEU A 141 9.65 -23.30 8.58
CA LEU A 141 10.41 -24.44 9.04
C LEU A 141 10.89 -24.19 10.47
N THR A 142 10.50 -25.05 11.41
CA THR A 142 10.86 -24.96 12.83
C THR A 142 11.91 -26.02 13.18
N LEU A 143 13.06 -25.58 13.72
CA LEU A 143 14.23 -26.41 14.01
C LEU A 143 14.87 -25.95 15.32
N ASP A 144 15.56 -26.86 16.05
CA ASP A 144 16.38 -26.47 17.21
C ASP A 144 17.58 -25.59 16.82
N HIS A 145 18.14 -25.87 15.64
CA HIS A 145 19.34 -25.20 15.14
C HIS A 145 19.21 -24.85 13.65
N PRO A 146 18.51 -23.76 13.30
CA PRO A 146 18.20 -23.40 11.91
C PRO A 146 19.43 -23.33 10.99
N LYS A 147 20.56 -22.87 11.51
CA LYS A 147 21.80 -22.76 10.71
C LYS A 147 22.32 -24.08 10.17
N GLN A 148 21.96 -25.21 10.78
CA GLN A 148 22.35 -26.52 10.29
C GLN A 148 21.60 -26.96 9.02
N ALA A 149 20.41 -26.38 8.78
CA ALA A 149 19.62 -26.65 7.59
C ALA A 149 20.15 -25.91 6.34
N ILE A 150 20.89 -24.83 6.52
CA ILE A 150 21.37 -23.98 5.42
C ILE A 150 22.16 -24.78 4.37
N PRO A 151 23.20 -25.57 4.71
CA PRO A 151 23.95 -26.33 3.70
C PRO A 151 23.07 -27.29 2.91
N VAL A 152 22.07 -27.91 3.55
CA VAL A 152 21.12 -28.80 2.89
C VAL A 152 20.24 -28.06 1.92
N MET A 153 19.69 -26.94 2.36
CA MET A 153 18.85 -26.05 1.52
C MET A 153 19.62 -25.53 0.31
N ASP A 154 20.86 -25.09 0.53
CA ASP A 154 21.74 -24.60 -0.55
C ASP A 154 22.04 -25.71 -1.56
N SER A 155 22.30 -26.96 -1.09
CA SER A 155 22.57 -28.15 -1.96
C SER A 155 21.33 -28.53 -2.79
N MET A 156 20.12 -28.24 -2.28
CA MET A 156 18.87 -28.44 -3.00
C MET A 156 18.54 -27.25 -3.94
N GLY A 157 19.34 -26.18 -3.91
CA GLY A 157 19.16 -25.00 -4.75
C GLY A 157 18.14 -23.99 -4.22
N PHE A 158 17.81 -24.01 -2.93
CA PHE A 158 17.06 -22.93 -2.30
C PHE A 158 17.98 -21.73 -2.12
N THR A 159 17.49 -20.55 -2.51
CA THR A 159 18.24 -19.28 -2.48
C THR A 159 17.47 -18.14 -1.81
N ASN A 160 16.13 -18.23 -1.80
CA ASN A 160 15.26 -17.20 -1.23
C ASN A 160 14.67 -17.66 0.10
N TYR A 161 15.47 -17.56 1.15
CA TYR A 161 15.07 -17.90 2.51
C TYR A 161 15.65 -16.91 3.54
N GLN A 162 15.07 -16.88 4.73
CA GLN A 162 15.51 -16.04 5.84
C GLN A 162 15.44 -16.81 7.17
N VAL A 163 16.52 -16.81 7.93
CA VAL A 163 16.50 -17.22 9.33
C VAL A 163 15.91 -16.07 10.15
N THR A 164 14.71 -16.26 10.69
CA THR A 164 13.98 -15.19 11.38
C THR A 164 14.34 -15.06 12.84
N ASP A 165 14.63 -16.21 13.48
CA ASP A 165 15.00 -16.24 14.88
C ASP A 165 15.85 -17.50 15.22
N LYS A 166 15.86 -17.92 16.48
CA LYS A 166 16.65 -19.07 16.95
C LYS A 166 16.09 -20.43 16.54
N GLU A 167 14.85 -20.50 16.10
CA GLU A 167 14.15 -21.74 15.80
C GLU A 167 13.49 -21.77 14.41
N HIS A 168 13.35 -20.62 13.71
CA HIS A 168 12.56 -20.53 12.50
C HIS A 168 13.36 -20.11 11.26
N ILE A 169 13.05 -20.77 10.13
CA ILE A 169 13.44 -20.34 8.78
C ILE A 169 12.16 -20.13 7.96
N HIS A 170 12.05 -18.98 7.30
CA HIS A 170 11.03 -18.71 6.30
C HIS A 170 11.63 -18.89 4.91
N ILE A 171 10.96 -19.66 4.04
CA ILE A 171 11.39 -19.94 2.67
C ILE A 171 10.30 -19.44 1.73
N PHE A 172 10.66 -18.53 0.82
CA PHE A 172 9.72 -17.78 -0.03
C PHE A 172 9.68 -18.30 -1.47
N GLU A 173 10.11 -19.51 -1.70
CA GLU A 173 10.17 -20.14 -3.02
C GLU A 173 9.86 -21.62 -2.94
N ARG A 174 9.52 -22.24 -4.07
CA ARG A 174 9.38 -23.71 -4.23
C ARG A 174 8.48 -24.34 -3.16
N LEU A 175 7.34 -23.70 -2.85
CA LEU A 175 6.44 -24.09 -1.74
C LEU A 175 5.94 -25.53 -1.87
N ASN A 176 5.78 -26.01 -3.11
CA ASN A 176 5.38 -27.38 -3.43
C ASN A 176 6.45 -28.44 -3.09
N GLU A 177 7.66 -28.02 -2.76
CA GLU A 177 8.77 -28.91 -2.42
C GLU A 177 9.01 -29.07 -0.90
N SER A 178 8.11 -28.57 -0.08
CA SER A 178 8.18 -28.67 1.39
C SER A 178 8.39 -30.11 1.89
N ALA A 179 7.71 -31.09 1.28
CA ALA A 179 7.86 -32.50 1.61
C ALA A 179 9.26 -33.04 1.23
N ALA A 180 9.79 -32.65 0.07
CA ALA A 180 11.12 -33.05 -0.37
C ALA A 180 12.20 -32.44 0.54
N LEU A 181 12.05 -31.19 0.93
CA LEU A 181 12.92 -30.51 1.86
C LEU A 181 12.94 -31.22 3.22
N ASN A 182 11.78 -31.57 3.77
CA ASN A 182 11.68 -32.29 5.04
C ASN A 182 12.42 -33.66 4.98
N MET A 183 12.23 -34.40 3.88
CA MET A 183 12.92 -35.65 3.68
C MET A 183 14.45 -35.51 3.63
N GLU A 184 14.96 -34.49 2.94
CA GLU A 184 16.39 -34.29 2.80
C GLU A 184 17.06 -33.83 4.11
N LEU A 185 16.37 -32.96 4.87
CA LEU A 185 16.80 -32.61 6.22
C LEU A 185 16.85 -33.80 7.16
N ALA A 186 15.83 -34.66 7.13
CA ALA A 186 15.82 -35.91 7.93
C ALA A 186 16.94 -36.85 7.55
N LYS A 187 17.25 -37.07 6.26
CA LYS A 187 18.38 -37.87 5.80
C LYS A 187 19.73 -37.30 6.26
N SER A 188 19.82 -35.98 6.36
CA SER A 188 21.00 -35.27 6.86
C SER A 188 21.11 -35.26 8.38
N GLY A 189 20.21 -35.95 9.09
CA GLY A 189 20.21 -36.05 10.55
C GLY A 189 19.73 -34.75 11.24
N ILE A 190 19.02 -33.88 10.55
CA ILE A 190 18.49 -32.61 11.09
C ILE A 190 17.02 -32.84 11.42
N PRO A 191 16.65 -32.92 12.70
CA PRO A 191 15.26 -33.10 13.11
C PRO A 191 14.45 -31.83 12.87
N VAL A 192 13.33 -31.96 12.13
CA VAL A 192 12.37 -30.90 11.88
C VAL A 192 11.27 -31.00 12.93
N LYS A 193 11.06 -29.93 13.72
CA LYS A 193 9.98 -29.82 14.70
C LYS A 193 8.64 -29.52 14.04
N GLY A 194 8.66 -28.70 13.00
CA GLY A 194 7.47 -28.31 12.25
C GLY A 194 7.82 -27.82 10.86
N ILE A 195 6.93 -28.09 9.92
CA ILE A 195 6.96 -27.56 8.57
C ILE A 195 5.54 -27.28 8.14
N SER A 196 5.25 -26.04 7.76
CA SER A 196 3.94 -25.59 7.29
C SER A 196 4.09 -24.59 6.16
N ILE A 197 3.06 -24.48 5.32
CA ILE A 197 2.94 -23.38 4.37
C ILE A 197 1.98 -22.39 5.00
N THR A 198 2.47 -21.18 5.21
CA THR A 198 1.70 -20.10 5.84
C THR A 198 1.74 -18.83 4.99
N SER A 199 0.71 -18.04 5.10
CA SER A 199 0.67 -16.66 4.63
C SER A 199 0.04 -15.80 5.72
N GLU A 200 0.39 -14.55 5.76
CA GLU A 200 -0.24 -13.59 6.67
C GLU A 200 -0.97 -12.54 5.84
N GLU A 201 -2.26 -12.35 6.10
CA GLU A 201 -3.00 -11.27 5.48
C GLU A 201 -2.55 -9.91 6.04
N LEU A 202 -2.59 -8.86 5.22
CA LEU A 202 -2.19 -7.51 5.62
C LEU A 202 -2.94 -7.02 6.86
N GLU A 203 -4.23 -7.34 6.93
CA GLU A 203 -5.10 -7.03 8.06
C GLU A 203 -4.63 -7.73 9.35
N THR A 204 -4.29 -9.01 9.24
CA THR A 204 -3.78 -9.80 10.38
C THR A 204 -2.44 -9.25 10.86
N TYR A 205 -1.52 -8.93 9.93
CA TYR A 205 -0.24 -8.29 10.26
C TYR A 205 -0.45 -6.97 11.03
N PHE A 206 -1.37 -6.13 10.58
CA PHE A 206 -1.72 -4.89 11.25
C PHE A 206 -2.31 -5.11 12.64
N LEU A 207 -3.26 -6.06 12.78
CA LEU A 207 -3.88 -6.40 14.06
C LEU A 207 -2.84 -6.90 15.09
N ASN A 208 -1.91 -7.74 14.65
CA ASN A 208 -0.83 -8.25 15.51
C ASN A 208 0.06 -7.12 16.05
N LEU A 209 0.35 -6.10 15.22
CA LEU A 209 1.13 -4.93 15.64
C LEU A 209 0.37 -4.01 16.60
N THR A 210 -0.95 -3.91 16.45
CA THR A 210 -1.79 -3.01 17.25
C THR A 210 -2.36 -3.66 18.51
N GLY A 211 -1.99 -4.92 18.82
CA GLY A 211 -2.47 -5.65 19.99
C GLY A 211 -3.89 -6.20 19.85
N GLY A 212 -4.41 -6.30 18.61
CA GLY A 212 -5.75 -6.82 18.33
C GLY A 212 -5.92 -8.33 18.51
N ALA A 213 -4.85 -9.08 18.79
CA ALA A 213 -4.90 -10.54 18.97
C ALA A 213 -5.37 -10.99 20.37
N ASP A 214 -5.53 -10.07 21.34
CA ASP A 214 -5.91 -10.41 22.73
C ASP A 214 -7.44 -10.43 22.98
N HIS A 215 -8.27 -10.36 21.94
CA HIS A 215 -9.74 -10.32 22.08
C HIS A 215 -10.49 -11.33 21.20
N ALA A 216 -9.90 -12.50 20.92
CA ALA A 216 -10.61 -13.61 20.27
C ALA A 216 -10.71 -14.83 21.21
#